data_853ef452c29ca6a993a6547200147288
#
_entry.id   853ef452c29ca6a993a6547200147288
#
_cell.length_a   1.000
_cell.length_b   1.000
_cell.length_c   1.000
_cell.angle_alpha   90.00
_cell.angle_beta   90.00
_cell.angle_gamma   90.00
#
_symmetry.space_group_name_H-M   'P 1'
#
loop_
_entity.id
_entity.type
_entity.pdbx_description
1 polymer ?
#
loop_
_entity_poly.entity_id
_entity_poly.type
_entity_poly.pdbx_seq_one_letter_code
_entity_poly.pdbx_strand_id
1 'polypeptide(L)'
;MEAIVAVYSDWGIGSGGTQPVVLKADRAHFRQVTEGAAVIVGRRTLEDFPGGRPLKGRHNIVVTRQNIEIEGAQVVHSTGEALAAAAVHPRCLVIGGASVYKQFFPHIDCIYATKIDFIPHSDSFFPNLDRAPDWRCEEQGPWQEENGLRYCFCTYRRIS
;
A
#
# COMPACT_ATOMS: atom_id res chain seq x y z
N MET A 1 11.11 -6.62 1.82
CA MET A 1 10.22 -5.64 1.17
C MET A 1 9.09 -5.27 2.10
N GLU A 2 8.68 -4.03 2.10
CA GLU A 2 7.62 -3.50 2.95
C GLU A 2 6.35 -3.25 2.13
N ALA A 3 5.24 -3.01 2.81
CA ALA A 3 4.01 -2.53 2.20
C ALA A 3 3.33 -1.52 3.12
N ILE A 4 2.51 -0.66 2.55
CA ILE A 4 1.65 0.25 3.30
C ILE A 4 0.24 0.16 2.74
N VAL A 5 -0.75 0.08 3.63
CA VAL A 5 -2.14 -0.15 3.25
C VAL A 5 -3.08 0.45 4.29
N ALA A 6 -4.23 0.96 3.84
CA ALA A 6 -5.33 1.31 4.73
C ALA A 6 -6.40 0.24 4.60
N VAL A 7 -6.84 -0.31 5.72
CA VAL A 7 -7.84 -1.38 5.75
C VAL A 7 -9.03 -0.99 6.63
N TYR A 8 -10.21 -1.42 6.22
CA TYR A 8 -11.42 -1.28 7.02
C TYR A 8 -11.54 -2.42 8.03
N SER A 9 -12.55 -2.39 8.88
CA SER A 9 -12.70 -3.39 9.96
C SER A 9 -12.81 -4.82 9.44
N ASP A 10 -13.30 -5.01 8.22
CA ASP A 10 -13.39 -6.32 7.56
C ASP A 10 -12.18 -6.64 6.67
N TRP A 11 -11.10 -5.86 6.77
CA TRP A 11 -9.92 -5.94 5.93
C TRP A 11 -10.19 -5.61 4.46
N GLY A 12 -11.30 -4.95 4.19
CA GLY A 12 -11.59 -4.38 2.87
C GLY A 12 -10.63 -3.24 2.55
N ILE A 13 -10.31 -3.07 1.27
CA ILE A 13 -9.39 -2.02 0.81
C ILE A 13 -9.97 -1.16 -0.30
N GLY A 14 -11.25 -1.27 -0.56
CA GLY A 14 -11.95 -0.41 -1.50
C GLY A 14 -12.87 -1.14 -2.46
N SER A 15 -13.50 -0.38 -3.31
CA SER A 15 -14.44 -0.85 -4.32
C SER A 15 -14.21 -0.10 -5.62
N GLY A 16 -14.22 -0.84 -6.75
CA GLY A 16 -14.01 -0.25 -8.07
C GLY A 16 -12.64 0.40 -8.25
N GLY A 17 -11.64 -0.03 -7.48
CA GLY A 17 -10.29 0.53 -7.54
C GLY A 17 -10.09 1.81 -6.73
N THR A 18 -11.10 2.27 -6.00
CA THR A 18 -11.03 3.49 -5.20
C THR A 18 -11.36 3.22 -3.74
N GLN A 19 -10.88 4.10 -2.86
CA GLN A 19 -11.22 4.05 -1.44
C GLN A 19 -12.35 5.03 -1.14
N PRO A 20 -13.44 4.59 -0.48
CA PRO A 20 -14.55 5.48 -0.13
C PRO A 20 -14.21 6.47 0.98
N VAL A 21 -13.18 6.20 1.77
CA VAL A 21 -12.77 7.07 2.88
C VAL A 21 -11.36 7.56 2.66
N VAL A 22 -11.15 8.87 2.81
CA VAL A 22 -9.82 9.49 2.75
C VAL A 22 -9.63 10.31 4.02
N LEU A 23 -8.61 9.95 4.80
CA LEU A 23 -8.24 10.65 6.02
C LEU A 23 -6.97 11.47 5.79
N LYS A 24 -6.97 12.73 6.22
CA LYS A 24 -5.79 13.60 6.10
C LYS A 24 -4.61 13.06 6.89
N ALA A 25 -4.89 12.50 8.08
CA ALA A 25 -3.85 11.90 8.92
C ALA A 25 -3.22 10.69 8.23
N ASP A 26 -4.00 9.89 7.52
CA ASP A 26 -3.48 8.75 6.77
C ASP A 26 -2.62 9.20 5.58
N ARG A 27 -3.02 10.24 4.89
CA ARG A 27 -2.21 10.80 3.79
C ARG A 27 -0.87 11.33 4.29
N ALA A 28 -0.87 12.01 5.45
CA ALA A 28 0.37 12.50 6.06
C ALA A 28 1.27 11.34 6.49
N HIS A 29 0.69 10.31 7.09
CA HIS A 29 1.38 9.09 7.48
C HIS A 29 1.99 8.39 6.27
N PHE A 30 1.23 8.22 5.21
CA PHE A 30 1.68 7.61 3.95
C PHE A 30 2.90 8.36 3.39
N ARG A 31 2.81 9.69 3.33
CA ARG A 31 3.91 10.52 2.84
C ARG A 31 5.16 10.33 3.70
N GLN A 32 4.99 10.37 5.01
CA GLN A 32 6.10 10.25 5.96
C GLN A 32 6.79 8.88 5.83
N VAL A 33 6.02 7.81 5.75
CA VAL A 33 6.56 6.44 5.66
C VAL A 33 7.26 6.19 4.33
N THR A 34 6.73 6.73 3.23
CA THR A 34 7.25 6.44 1.88
C THR A 34 8.30 7.43 1.39
N GLU A 35 8.50 8.55 2.08
CA GLU A 35 9.42 9.60 1.61
C GLU A 35 10.84 9.05 1.40
N GLY A 36 11.40 9.34 0.23
CA GLY A 36 12.75 8.89 -0.12
C GLY A 36 12.88 7.43 -0.50
N ALA A 37 11.80 6.66 -0.41
CA ALA A 37 11.82 5.23 -0.73
C ALA A 37 11.44 4.98 -2.20
N ALA A 38 11.70 3.77 -2.69
CA ALA A 38 11.07 3.27 -3.90
C ALA A 38 9.67 2.76 -3.55
N VAL A 39 8.72 2.94 -4.46
CA VAL A 39 7.36 2.45 -4.29
C VAL A 39 6.95 1.63 -5.51
N ILE A 40 6.31 0.49 -5.26
CA ILE A 40 5.75 -0.36 -6.32
C ILE A 40 4.25 -0.14 -6.35
N VAL A 41 3.74 0.24 -7.52
CA VAL A 41 2.35 0.61 -7.70
C VAL A 41 1.82 0.05 -9.01
N GLY A 42 0.55 -0.33 -9.03
CA GLY A 42 -0.15 -0.70 -10.25
C GLY A 42 -0.58 0.54 -11.03
N ARG A 43 -0.73 0.40 -12.34
CA ARG A 43 -1.10 1.53 -13.20
C ARG A 43 -2.42 2.18 -12.82
N ARG A 44 -3.45 1.40 -12.48
CA ARG A 44 -4.75 1.95 -12.08
C ARG A 44 -4.66 2.83 -10.84
N THR A 45 -3.93 2.36 -9.84
CA THR A 45 -3.73 3.11 -8.61
C THR A 45 -2.97 4.40 -8.89
N LEU A 46 -1.97 4.34 -9.77
CA LEU A 46 -1.26 5.54 -10.19
C LEU A 46 -2.19 6.57 -10.81
N GLU A 47 -3.14 6.14 -11.63
CA GLU A 47 -4.09 7.04 -12.28
C GLU A 47 -4.99 7.79 -11.29
N ASP A 48 -5.20 7.21 -10.09
CA ASP A 48 -5.98 7.82 -9.02
C ASP A 48 -5.18 8.82 -8.17
N PHE A 49 -3.87 8.92 -8.38
CA PHE A 49 -3.05 9.92 -7.70
C PHE A 49 -3.37 11.32 -8.25
N PRO A 50 -3.08 12.38 -7.48
CA PRO A 50 -3.30 13.75 -7.93
C PRO A 50 -2.67 14.00 -9.30
N GLY A 51 -3.50 14.36 -10.30
CA GLY A 51 -3.07 14.54 -11.68
C GLY A 51 -2.68 13.25 -12.39
N GLY A 52 -2.91 12.07 -11.81
CA GLY A 52 -2.50 10.80 -12.39
C GLY A 52 -0.99 10.65 -12.55
N ARG A 53 -0.21 11.32 -11.69
CA ARG A 53 1.24 11.41 -11.80
C ARG A 53 1.95 10.64 -10.72
N PRO A 54 3.18 10.16 -11.00
CA PRO A 54 4.03 9.53 -9.99
C PRO A 54 4.24 10.44 -8.77
N LEU A 55 4.45 9.81 -7.62
CA LEU A 55 4.64 10.52 -6.36
C LEU A 55 6.01 11.22 -6.34
N LYS A 56 6.02 12.49 -5.96
CA LYS A 56 7.26 13.26 -5.82
C LYS A 56 8.07 12.77 -4.62
N GLY A 57 9.39 12.80 -4.74
CA GLY A 57 10.29 12.40 -3.65
C GLY A 57 10.38 10.90 -3.43
N ARG A 58 9.82 10.11 -4.31
CA ARG A 58 9.88 8.65 -4.32
C ARG A 58 10.31 8.16 -5.68
N HIS A 59 10.97 7.01 -5.73
CA HIS A 59 11.25 6.34 -6.99
C HIS A 59 10.05 5.43 -7.31
N ASN A 60 9.27 5.79 -8.32
CA ASN A 60 8.03 5.08 -8.67
C ASN A 60 8.32 3.95 -9.63
N ILE A 61 7.98 2.73 -9.24
CA ILE A 61 8.07 1.52 -10.07
C ILE A 61 6.63 1.11 -10.38
N VAL A 62 6.24 1.23 -11.64
CA VAL A 62 4.87 0.94 -12.07
C VAL A 62 4.84 -0.42 -12.74
N VAL A 63 4.02 -1.33 -12.20
CA VAL A 63 3.85 -2.68 -12.74
C VAL A 63 2.64 -2.67 -13.66
N THR A 64 2.85 -3.02 -14.93
CA THR A 64 1.78 -3.11 -15.92
C THR A 64 2.17 -4.10 -17.00
N ARG A 65 1.18 -4.74 -17.60
CA ARG A 65 1.40 -5.61 -18.77
C ARG A 65 1.51 -4.81 -20.06
N GLN A 66 1.10 -3.54 -20.03
CA GLN A 66 1.10 -2.69 -21.20
C GLN A 66 2.50 -2.17 -21.50
N ASN A 67 2.82 -2.08 -22.78
CA ASN A 67 4.09 -1.52 -23.24
C ASN A 67 3.93 -0.01 -23.39
N ILE A 68 4.06 0.69 -22.29
CA ILE A 68 3.87 2.14 -22.19
C ILE A 68 5.05 2.77 -21.44
N GLU A 69 5.24 4.06 -21.65
CA GLU A 69 6.17 4.87 -20.87
C GLU A 69 5.36 5.84 -20.01
N ILE A 70 5.84 6.07 -18.79
CA ILE A 70 5.23 7.01 -17.85
C ILE A 70 6.33 7.93 -17.38
N GLU A 71 6.17 9.24 -17.64
CA GLU A 71 7.13 10.23 -17.21
C GLU A 71 7.25 10.24 -15.68
N GLY A 72 8.47 10.18 -15.17
CA GLY A 72 8.74 10.18 -13.73
C GLY A 72 8.61 8.82 -13.07
N ALA A 73 8.43 7.75 -13.83
CA ALA A 73 8.31 6.39 -13.30
C ALA A 73 9.16 5.41 -14.11
N GLN A 74 9.56 4.34 -13.45
CA GLN A 74 10.16 3.18 -14.09
C GLN A 74 9.05 2.16 -14.32
N VAL A 75 8.78 1.82 -15.57
CA VAL A 75 7.74 0.85 -15.93
C VAL A 75 8.36 -0.54 -16.01
N VAL A 76 7.74 -1.50 -15.33
CA VAL A 76 8.14 -2.91 -15.34
C VAL A 76 6.95 -3.78 -15.65
N HIS A 77 7.19 -5.01 -16.11
CA HIS A 77 6.15 -5.87 -16.67
C HIS A 77 5.96 -7.18 -15.91
N SER A 78 6.77 -7.44 -14.89
CA SER A 78 6.71 -8.68 -14.12
C SER A 78 7.16 -8.47 -12.68
N THR A 79 6.83 -9.43 -11.83
CA THR A 79 7.32 -9.45 -10.45
C THR A 79 8.85 -9.44 -10.40
N GLY A 80 9.49 -10.26 -11.23
CA GLY A 80 10.95 -10.34 -11.28
C GLY A 80 11.60 -9.01 -11.65
N GLU A 81 11.05 -8.32 -12.67
CA GLU A 81 11.56 -7.01 -13.06
C GLU A 81 11.39 -5.97 -11.94
N ALA A 82 10.23 -6.01 -11.26
CA ALA A 82 9.96 -5.09 -10.15
C ALA A 82 10.91 -5.33 -8.99
N LEU A 83 11.16 -6.60 -8.63
CA LEU A 83 12.09 -6.95 -7.55
C LEU A 83 13.51 -6.50 -7.88
N ALA A 84 13.95 -6.67 -9.12
CA ALA A 84 15.26 -6.22 -9.56
C ALA A 84 15.38 -4.69 -9.50
N ALA A 85 14.34 -3.98 -9.94
CA ALA A 85 14.30 -2.52 -9.87
C ALA A 85 14.33 -2.02 -8.43
N ALA A 86 13.61 -2.70 -7.52
CA ALA A 86 13.56 -2.34 -6.11
C ALA A 86 14.89 -2.60 -5.37
N ALA A 87 15.63 -3.62 -5.80
CA ALA A 87 16.83 -4.09 -5.10
C ALA A 87 17.96 -3.06 -5.03
N VAL A 88 17.97 -2.07 -5.92
CA VAL A 88 19.00 -1.02 -5.93
C VAL A 88 18.67 0.13 -4.95
N HIS A 89 17.52 0.08 -4.30
CA HIS A 89 17.09 1.07 -3.32
C HIS A 89 17.15 0.51 -1.91
N PRO A 90 17.51 1.33 -0.89
CA PRO A 90 17.61 0.85 0.49
C PRO A 90 16.25 0.46 1.08
N ARG A 91 15.16 1.06 0.59
CA ARG A 91 13.80 0.73 1.03
C ARG A 91 12.87 0.71 -0.17
N CYS A 92 11.95 -0.25 -0.17
CA CYS A 92 10.89 -0.33 -1.17
C CYS A 92 9.58 -0.75 -0.51
N LEU A 93 8.50 -0.04 -0.82
CA LEU A 93 7.16 -0.32 -0.31
C LEU A 93 6.19 -0.59 -1.45
N VAL A 94 5.41 -1.64 -1.29
CA VAL A 94 4.26 -1.91 -2.17
C VAL A 94 3.10 -1.04 -1.70
N ILE A 95 2.52 -0.24 -2.60
CA ILE A 95 1.52 0.75 -2.23
C ILE A 95 0.14 0.54 -2.88
N GLY A 96 -0.03 -0.54 -3.64
CA GLY A 96 -1.33 -0.92 -4.17
C GLY A 96 -1.36 -1.04 -5.69
N GLY A 97 -2.49 -1.36 -6.26
CA GLY A 97 -3.73 -1.76 -5.59
C GLY A 97 -3.83 -3.23 -5.24
N ALA A 98 -5.07 -3.74 -5.17
CA ALA A 98 -5.36 -5.08 -4.69
C ALA A 98 -4.55 -6.17 -5.40
N SER A 99 -4.50 -6.15 -6.72
CA SER A 99 -3.75 -7.16 -7.49
C SER A 99 -2.26 -7.08 -7.24
N VAL A 100 -1.72 -5.87 -7.05
CA VAL A 100 -0.30 -5.66 -6.78
C VAL A 100 0.06 -6.12 -5.38
N TYR A 101 -0.77 -5.84 -4.38
CA TYR A 101 -0.58 -6.39 -3.04
C TYR A 101 -0.53 -7.91 -3.09
N LYS A 102 -1.47 -8.55 -3.78
CA LYS A 102 -1.54 -10.00 -3.91
C LYS A 102 -0.29 -10.56 -4.60
N GLN A 103 0.13 -9.91 -5.67
CA GLN A 103 1.29 -10.32 -6.46
C GLN A 103 2.59 -10.31 -5.65
N PHE A 104 2.76 -9.29 -4.80
CA PHE A 104 4.00 -9.10 -4.05
C PHE A 104 3.93 -9.61 -2.61
N PHE A 105 2.77 -10.05 -2.13
CA PHE A 105 2.59 -10.49 -0.75
C PHE A 105 3.64 -11.50 -0.26
N PRO A 106 4.02 -12.52 -1.05
CA PRO A 106 5.06 -13.47 -0.61
C PRO A 106 6.43 -12.84 -0.34
N HIS A 107 6.68 -11.66 -0.87
CA HIS A 107 7.95 -10.95 -0.73
C HIS A 107 7.93 -9.88 0.36
N ILE A 108 6.79 -9.66 0.99
CA ILE A 108 6.61 -8.61 1.99
C ILE A 108 6.84 -9.22 3.37
N ASP A 109 7.65 -8.54 4.19
CA ASP A 109 7.96 -8.97 5.56
C ASP A 109 7.52 -7.96 6.62
N CYS A 110 7.15 -6.75 6.21
CA CYS A 110 6.69 -5.70 7.11
C CYS A 110 5.55 -4.92 6.45
N ILE A 111 4.45 -4.74 7.16
CA ILE A 111 3.28 -4.03 6.64
C ILE A 111 2.88 -2.93 7.62
N TYR A 112 2.83 -1.71 7.11
CA TYR A 112 2.27 -0.57 7.83
C TYR A 112 0.80 -0.48 7.47
N ALA A 113 -0.08 -0.83 8.39
CA ALA A 113 -1.52 -0.87 8.17
C ALA A 113 -2.22 0.23 8.96
N THR A 114 -2.96 1.09 8.28
CA THR A 114 -3.89 2.00 8.93
C THR A 114 -5.22 1.26 9.05
N LYS A 115 -5.67 1.03 10.29
CA LYS A 115 -6.95 0.41 10.56
C LYS A 115 -8.01 1.49 10.73
N ILE A 116 -9.06 1.43 9.92
CA ILE A 116 -10.17 2.38 9.97
C ILE A 116 -11.41 1.64 10.48
N ASP A 117 -11.96 2.13 11.59
CA ASP A 117 -13.12 1.50 12.25
C ASP A 117 -14.41 1.87 11.51
N PHE A 118 -14.58 1.26 10.35
CA PHE A 118 -15.71 1.47 9.46
C PHE A 118 -15.79 0.30 8.48
N ILE A 119 -17.00 -0.05 8.04
CA ILE A 119 -17.19 -1.15 7.07
C ILE A 119 -18.01 -0.63 5.90
N PRO A 120 -17.38 0.04 4.92
CA PRO A 120 -18.03 0.38 3.66
C PRO A 120 -18.12 -0.85 2.77
N HIS A 121 -18.87 -0.75 1.69
CA HIS A 121 -18.83 -1.79 0.67
C HIS A 121 -17.42 -1.90 0.09
N SER A 122 -16.85 -3.10 0.08
CA SER A 122 -15.56 -3.38 -0.56
C SER A 122 -15.70 -4.57 -1.50
N ASP A 123 -15.06 -4.49 -2.65
CA ASP A 123 -14.94 -5.63 -3.57
C ASP A 123 -13.53 -6.22 -3.56
N SER A 124 -12.60 -5.58 -2.87
CA SER A 124 -11.22 -6.02 -2.73
C SER A 124 -10.85 -6.05 -1.25
N PHE A 125 -10.08 -7.07 -0.87
CA PHE A 125 -9.69 -7.29 0.52
C PHE A 125 -8.21 -7.59 0.63
N PHE A 126 -7.62 -7.13 1.74
CA PHE A 126 -6.27 -7.48 2.14
C PHE A 126 -6.35 -8.69 3.08
N PRO A 127 -5.33 -9.57 3.10
CA PRO A 127 -5.33 -10.67 4.06
C PRO A 127 -5.50 -10.19 5.50
N ASN A 128 -6.33 -10.89 6.27
CA ASN A 128 -6.53 -10.55 7.68
C ASN A 128 -5.29 -10.95 8.48
N LEU A 129 -4.42 -9.99 8.73
CA LEU A 129 -3.15 -10.22 9.42
C LEU A 129 -3.33 -10.57 10.90
N ASP A 130 -4.47 -10.19 11.49
CA ASP A 130 -4.76 -10.53 12.89
C ASP A 130 -5.07 -12.01 13.09
N ARG A 131 -5.46 -12.69 12.01
CA ARG A 131 -5.75 -14.13 12.03
C ARG A 131 -4.71 -14.97 11.31
N ALA A 132 -3.72 -14.34 10.69
CA ALA A 132 -2.67 -15.04 9.96
C ALA A 132 -1.60 -15.54 10.93
N PRO A 133 -1.32 -16.87 11.00
CA PRO A 133 -0.40 -17.40 12.00
C PRO A 133 1.06 -17.01 11.76
N ASP A 134 1.42 -16.64 10.55
CA ASP A 134 2.78 -16.24 10.19
C ASP A 134 3.00 -14.73 10.26
N TRP A 135 2.04 -13.99 10.79
CA TRP A 135 2.14 -12.54 10.99
C TRP A 135 1.86 -12.16 12.44
N ARG A 136 2.53 -11.12 12.91
CA ARG A 136 2.35 -10.57 14.25
C ARG A 136 2.20 -9.07 14.19
N CYS A 137 1.23 -8.53 14.94
CA CYS A 137 1.15 -7.10 15.18
C CYS A 137 2.27 -6.71 16.15
N GLU A 138 3.29 -6.05 15.63
CA GLU A 138 4.46 -5.64 16.40
C GLU A 138 4.19 -4.35 17.17
N GLU A 139 3.39 -3.47 16.58
CA GLU A 139 3.06 -2.19 17.17
C GLU A 139 1.67 -1.77 16.76
N GLN A 140 0.87 -1.32 17.72
CA GLN A 140 -0.43 -0.70 17.47
C GLN A 140 -0.46 0.63 18.19
N GLY A 141 -0.61 1.71 17.43
CA GLY A 141 -0.76 3.05 17.97
C GLY A 141 -2.11 3.27 18.62
N PRO A 142 -2.28 4.40 19.31
CA PRO A 142 -3.57 4.73 19.92
C PRO A 142 -4.63 4.97 18.85
N TRP A 143 -5.89 4.68 19.21
CA TRP A 143 -7.02 5.04 18.36
C TRP A 143 -7.17 6.56 18.35
N GLN A 144 -7.35 7.11 17.18
CA GLN A 144 -7.55 8.53 16.94
C GLN A 144 -8.86 8.73 16.19
N GLU A 145 -9.29 9.96 16.01
CA GLU A 145 -10.54 10.26 15.32
C GLU A 145 -10.34 11.43 14.35
N GLU A 146 -10.93 11.29 13.17
CA GLU A 146 -11.00 12.34 12.16
C GLU A 146 -12.35 12.26 11.48
N ASN A 147 -13.11 13.36 11.46
CA ASN A 147 -14.43 13.43 10.82
C ASN A 147 -15.39 12.32 11.30
N GLY A 148 -15.35 11.99 12.59
CA GLY A 148 -16.23 10.97 13.16
C GLY A 148 -15.77 9.52 12.93
N LEU A 149 -14.64 9.32 12.27
CA LEU A 149 -14.09 7.99 12.03
C LEU A 149 -12.88 7.73 12.91
N ARG A 150 -12.88 6.58 13.57
CA ARG A 150 -11.74 6.14 14.38
C ARG A 150 -10.76 5.39 13.51
N TYR A 151 -9.47 5.62 13.75
CA TYR A 151 -8.39 4.95 13.04
C TYR A 151 -7.18 4.79 13.96
N CYS A 152 -6.32 3.84 13.65
CA CYS A 152 -5.02 3.69 14.29
C CYS A 152 -3.98 3.19 13.30
N PHE A 153 -2.71 3.44 13.60
CA PHE A 153 -1.59 2.98 12.79
C PHE A 153 -0.97 1.76 13.44
N CYS A 154 -0.81 0.70 12.64
CA CYS A 154 -0.27 -0.57 13.12
C CYS A 154 0.91 -0.99 12.25
N THR A 155 1.85 -1.70 12.85
CA THR A 155 2.96 -2.32 12.13
C THR A 155 2.88 -3.82 12.34
N TYR A 156 2.82 -4.55 11.24
CA TYR A 156 2.82 -6.02 11.25
C TYR A 156 4.12 -6.53 10.69
N ARG A 157 4.61 -7.63 11.27
CA ARG A 157 5.85 -8.25 10.81
C ARG A 157 5.62 -9.75 10.59
N ARG A 158 6.20 -10.25 9.51
CA ARG A 158 6.17 -11.69 9.23
C ARG A 158 7.11 -12.41 10.19
N ILE A 159 6.61 -13.50 10.79
CA ILE A 159 7.36 -14.27 11.79
C ILE A 159 7.79 -15.65 11.29
N SER A 160 7.43 -16.00 10.07
CA SER A 160 7.91 -17.26 9.48
C SER A 160 7.90 -17.27 7.96
#